data_cd98d0555b491eaf22facc5886b02d22
#
_entry.id   cd98d0555b491eaf22facc5886b02d22
#
_cell.length_a   1.000
_cell.length_b   1.000
_cell.length_c   1.000
_cell.angle_alpha   90.00
_cell.angle_beta   90.00
_cell.angle_gamma   90.00
#
_symmetry.space_group_name_H-M   'P 1'
#
loop_
_entity.id
_entity.type
_entity.pdbx_description
1 polymer ?
#
loop_
_entity_poly.entity_id
_entity_poly.type
_entity_poly.pdbx_seq_one_letter_code
_entity_poly.pdbx_strand_id
1 'polypeptide(L)'
;MLISDHTLLLAIGFSALCVVVMFIVTWFSTRSEPFLLTWAAGTAMIVFCAFGFAFYNIKMTPWVGLITFATMIIGLGAQFSASIQFRTGRLPFLITGPVILLGVLAVGNAMFSGYNGLAIMIAQGFAALFLAAAAYEYFRARAEAPRALTIMAFLNLATAICFAMSCAMLVLAGETMLKAPPHNWAETLGRAVSIVTVIGMGSIALVLNHWRVEKQRLESEGSAPRNAGGQSTQGLGGVAENGQKPASVHGARTVSVGNDL
;
A
#
# COMPACT_ATOMS: atom_id res chain seq x y z
N MET A 1 2.19 26.81 23.15
CA MET A 1 1.03 26.84 22.23
C MET A 1 0.77 25.38 21.84
N LEU A 2 -0.18 24.73 22.51
CA LEU A 2 -0.51 23.32 22.24
C LEU A 2 -1.28 23.28 20.92
N ILE A 3 -0.76 22.57 19.94
CA ILE A 3 -1.46 22.31 18.67
C ILE A 3 -2.75 21.59 19.06
N SER A 4 -3.91 22.11 18.67
CA SER A 4 -5.17 21.47 19.00
C SER A 4 -5.33 20.15 18.24
N ASP A 5 -5.93 19.15 18.87
CA ASP A 5 -6.19 17.84 18.24
C ASP A 5 -6.98 17.96 16.93
N HIS A 6 -7.88 18.94 16.83
CA HIS A 6 -8.60 19.27 15.61
C HIS A 6 -7.65 19.68 14.46
N THR A 7 -6.63 20.48 14.78
CA THR A 7 -5.65 20.92 13.76
C THR A 7 -4.86 19.74 13.20
N LEU A 8 -4.45 18.80 14.08
CA LEU A 8 -3.74 17.59 13.63
C LEU A 8 -4.63 16.70 12.76
N LEU A 9 -5.90 16.49 13.13
CA LEU A 9 -6.85 15.70 12.34
C LEU A 9 -7.11 16.32 10.97
N LEU A 10 -7.30 17.63 10.90
CA LEU A 10 -7.45 18.35 9.64
C LEU A 10 -6.17 18.24 8.79
N ALA A 11 -5.00 18.36 9.40
CA ALA A 11 -3.72 18.21 8.70
C ALA A 11 -3.56 16.80 8.10
N ILE A 12 -3.94 15.74 8.83
CA ILE A 12 -3.97 14.36 8.31
C ILE A 12 -4.91 14.29 7.11
N GLY A 13 -6.14 14.79 7.25
CA GLY A 13 -7.15 14.75 6.19
C GLY A 13 -6.69 15.46 4.91
N PHE A 14 -6.17 16.67 5.01
CA PHE A 14 -5.67 17.43 3.86
C PHE A 14 -4.42 16.80 3.25
N SER A 15 -3.47 16.34 4.05
CA SER A 15 -2.27 15.65 3.55
C SER A 15 -2.63 14.38 2.79
N ALA A 16 -3.53 13.58 3.35
CA ALA A 16 -4.02 12.36 2.71
C ALA A 16 -4.80 12.67 1.41
N LEU A 17 -5.61 13.74 1.40
CA LEU A 17 -6.32 14.20 0.20
C LEU A 17 -5.36 14.58 -0.94
N CYS A 18 -4.29 15.33 -0.62
CA CYS A 18 -3.25 15.65 -1.60
C CYS A 18 -2.62 14.38 -2.20
N VAL A 19 -2.32 13.39 -1.37
CA VAL A 19 -1.75 12.11 -1.81
C VAL A 19 -2.74 11.36 -2.71
N VAL A 20 -4.03 11.33 -2.38
CA VAL A 20 -5.08 10.72 -3.23
C VAL A 20 -5.14 11.37 -4.59
N VAL A 21 -5.15 12.72 -4.64
CA VAL A 21 -5.15 13.47 -5.91
C VAL A 21 -3.92 13.13 -6.75
N MET A 22 -2.73 13.09 -6.13
CA MET A 22 -1.49 12.73 -6.82
C MET A 22 -1.55 11.31 -7.40
N PHE A 23 -2.10 10.35 -6.67
CA PHE A 23 -2.25 8.97 -7.16
C PHE A 23 -3.22 8.87 -8.34
N ILE A 24 -4.36 9.55 -8.26
CA ILE A 24 -5.36 9.60 -9.33
C ILE A 24 -4.74 10.20 -10.59
N VAL A 25 -4.06 11.36 -10.48
CA VAL A 25 -3.39 12.02 -11.60
C VAL A 25 -2.32 11.11 -12.21
N THR A 26 -1.48 10.48 -11.38
CA THR A 26 -0.45 9.56 -11.83
C THR A 26 -1.05 8.36 -12.55
N TRP A 27 -2.11 7.76 -12.00
CA TRP A 27 -2.76 6.62 -12.62
C TRP A 27 -3.38 6.97 -13.98
N PHE A 28 -4.04 8.13 -14.11
CA PHE A 28 -4.58 8.60 -15.39
C PHE A 28 -3.48 8.84 -16.43
N SER A 29 -2.31 9.29 -15.99
CA SER A 29 -1.16 9.58 -16.88
C SER A 29 -0.47 8.31 -17.35
N THR A 30 -0.32 7.30 -16.49
CA THR A 30 0.51 6.11 -16.77
C THR A 30 -0.30 4.83 -17.00
N ARG A 31 -1.50 4.72 -16.43
CA ARG A 31 -2.41 3.53 -16.46
C ARG A 31 -1.73 2.19 -16.16
N SER A 32 -0.60 2.21 -15.45
CA SER A 32 0.35 1.09 -15.45
C SER A 32 0.13 0.09 -14.31
N GLU A 33 -0.20 0.55 -13.09
CA GLU A 33 -0.15 -0.34 -11.94
C GLU A 33 -1.46 -0.31 -11.12
N PRO A 34 -2.22 -1.44 -11.11
CA PRO A 34 -3.50 -1.50 -10.37
C PRO A 34 -3.38 -1.28 -8.86
N PHE A 35 -2.22 -1.59 -8.24
CA PHE A 35 -2.02 -1.39 -6.80
C PHE A 35 -2.15 0.07 -6.39
N LEU A 36 -1.82 1.00 -7.29
CA LEU A 36 -1.91 2.45 -7.04
C LEU A 36 -3.36 2.89 -6.80
N LEU A 37 -4.31 2.33 -7.56
CA LEU A 37 -5.75 2.58 -7.34
C LEU A 37 -6.24 2.02 -6.01
N THR A 38 -5.82 0.81 -5.66
CA THR A 38 -6.18 0.19 -4.37
C THR A 38 -5.64 1.03 -3.22
N TRP A 39 -4.41 1.53 -3.38
CA TRP A 39 -3.78 2.43 -2.41
C TRP A 39 -4.49 3.78 -2.31
N ALA A 40 -4.84 4.39 -3.45
CA ALA A 40 -5.61 5.63 -3.51
C ALA A 40 -6.99 5.48 -2.84
N ALA A 41 -7.71 4.38 -3.12
CA ALA A 41 -8.98 4.08 -2.49
C ALA A 41 -8.85 3.94 -0.97
N GLY A 42 -7.84 3.20 -0.50
CA GLY A 42 -7.54 3.07 0.93
C GLY A 42 -7.24 4.42 1.59
N THR A 43 -6.42 5.25 0.95
CA THR A 43 -6.09 6.59 1.46
C THR A 43 -7.30 7.51 1.45
N ALA A 44 -8.17 7.43 0.45
CA ALA A 44 -9.44 8.18 0.43
C ALA A 44 -10.33 7.82 1.62
N MET A 45 -10.43 6.54 1.99
CA MET A 45 -11.15 6.11 3.19
C MET A 45 -10.52 6.67 4.48
N ILE A 46 -9.19 6.81 4.54
CA ILE A 46 -8.50 7.46 5.67
C ILE A 46 -8.82 8.95 5.72
N VAL A 47 -8.98 9.64 4.59
CA VAL A 47 -9.47 11.03 4.55
C VAL A 47 -10.84 11.12 5.19
N PHE A 48 -11.79 10.25 4.79
CA PHE A 48 -13.12 10.20 5.42
C PHE A 48 -13.06 9.90 6.91
N CYS A 49 -12.18 8.97 7.32
CA CYS A 49 -11.95 8.69 8.74
C CYS A 49 -11.46 9.93 9.50
N ALA A 50 -10.47 10.66 8.98
CA ALA A 50 -9.88 11.82 9.65
C ALA A 50 -10.94 12.93 9.87
N PHE A 51 -11.72 13.27 8.85
CA PHE A 51 -12.82 14.22 8.97
C PHE A 51 -13.95 13.68 9.86
N GLY A 52 -14.31 12.41 9.70
CA GLY A 52 -15.32 11.74 10.53
C GLY A 52 -14.94 11.78 12.03
N PHE A 53 -13.64 11.55 12.34
CA PHE A 53 -13.16 11.63 13.72
C PHE A 53 -13.19 13.06 14.27
N ALA A 54 -12.92 14.08 13.45
CA ALA A 54 -13.09 15.47 13.85
C ALA A 54 -14.56 15.79 14.21
N PHE A 55 -15.52 15.29 13.44
CA PHE A 55 -16.95 15.42 13.75
C PHE A 55 -17.35 14.59 14.98
N TYR A 56 -16.85 13.38 15.12
CA TYR A 56 -17.13 12.51 16.26
C TYR A 56 -16.67 13.13 17.57
N ASN A 57 -15.53 13.84 17.56
CA ASN A 57 -15.04 14.55 18.75
C ASN A 57 -15.94 15.71 19.20
N ILE A 58 -16.73 16.29 18.28
CA ILE A 58 -17.69 17.34 18.62
C ILE A 58 -18.97 16.74 19.18
N LYS A 59 -19.46 15.65 18.56
CA LYS A 59 -20.71 15.00 18.95
C LYS A 59 -20.56 13.48 18.83
N MET A 60 -20.37 12.82 19.97
CA MET A 60 -20.14 11.38 20.08
C MET A 60 -21.41 10.58 19.78
N THR A 61 -21.89 10.62 18.52
CA THR A 61 -23.05 9.84 18.11
C THR A 61 -22.62 8.46 17.58
N PRO A 62 -23.37 7.38 17.88
CA PRO A 62 -23.01 6.03 17.47
C PRO A 62 -22.83 5.88 15.94
N TRP A 63 -23.69 6.52 15.17
CA TRP A 63 -23.62 6.49 13.70
C TRP A 63 -22.37 7.16 13.13
N VAL A 64 -21.99 8.33 13.67
CA VAL A 64 -20.75 9.02 13.23
C VAL A 64 -19.55 8.18 13.62
N GLY A 65 -19.53 7.62 14.83
CA GLY A 65 -18.47 6.72 15.28
C GLY A 65 -18.37 5.47 14.41
N LEU A 66 -19.49 4.82 14.09
CA LEU A 66 -19.49 3.65 13.21
C LEU A 66 -18.90 3.99 11.82
N ILE A 67 -19.38 5.03 11.16
CA ILE A 67 -18.89 5.44 9.84
C ILE A 67 -17.39 5.74 9.90
N THR A 68 -16.95 6.49 10.91
CA THR A 68 -15.56 6.88 11.10
C THR A 68 -14.64 5.67 11.26
N PHE A 69 -14.96 4.75 12.15
CA PHE A 69 -14.09 3.60 12.43
C PHE A 69 -14.22 2.51 11.36
N ALA A 70 -15.38 2.37 10.74
CA ALA A 70 -15.54 1.49 9.58
C ALA A 70 -14.68 1.97 8.40
N THR A 71 -14.67 3.26 8.08
CA THR A 71 -13.82 3.82 7.01
C THR A 71 -12.34 3.68 7.34
N MET A 72 -11.93 3.76 8.61
CA MET A 72 -10.55 3.48 9.04
C MET A 72 -10.16 2.02 8.77
N ILE A 73 -10.98 1.07 9.20
CA ILE A 73 -10.72 -0.37 9.00
C ILE A 73 -10.68 -0.72 7.51
N ILE A 74 -11.65 -0.22 6.73
CA ILE A 74 -11.70 -0.42 5.28
C ILE A 74 -10.47 0.20 4.60
N GLY A 75 -10.11 1.42 4.97
CA GLY A 75 -8.98 2.15 4.39
C GLY A 75 -7.65 1.45 4.63
N LEU A 76 -7.37 1.08 5.88
CA LEU A 76 -6.13 0.37 6.25
C LEU A 76 -6.10 -1.06 5.71
N GLY A 77 -7.25 -1.74 5.67
CA GLY A 77 -7.38 -3.05 5.02
C GLY A 77 -7.14 -2.98 3.51
N ALA A 78 -7.58 -1.90 2.84
CA ALA A 78 -7.27 -1.66 1.43
C ALA A 78 -5.77 -1.37 1.21
N GLN A 79 -5.12 -0.62 2.09
CA GLN A 79 -3.66 -0.39 2.03
C GLN A 79 -2.87 -1.68 2.25
N PHE A 80 -3.29 -2.54 3.18
CA PHE A 80 -2.74 -3.88 3.34
C PHE A 80 -2.95 -4.73 2.08
N SER A 81 -4.15 -4.71 1.49
CA SER A 81 -4.43 -5.39 0.23
C SER A 81 -3.54 -4.88 -0.90
N ALA A 82 -3.29 -3.57 -0.97
CA ALA A 82 -2.39 -2.98 -1.95
C ALA A 82 -0.93 -3.43 -1.77
N SER A 83 -0.46 -3.64 -0.52
CA SER A 83 0.88 -4.16 -0.26
C SER A 83 1.06 -5.60 -0.76
N ILE A 84 0.05 -6.46 -0.60
CA ILE A 84 0.04 -7.81 -1.17
C ILE A 84 -0.05 -7.75 -2.70
N GLN A 85 -0.93 -6.89 -3.24
CA GLN A 85 -1.09 -6.69 -4.68
C GLN A 85 0.21 -6.21 -5.32
N PHE A 86 0.94 -5.32 -4.67
CA PHE A 86 2.26 -4.86 -5.10
C PHE A 86 3.23 -6.03 -5.31
N ARG A 87 3.26 -7.01 -4.39
CA ARG A 87 4.16 -8.16 -4.45
C ARG A 87 3.66 -9.26 -5.39
N THR A 88 2.36 -9.54 -5.44
CA THR A 88 1.78 -10.71 -6.12
C THR A 88 1.12 -10.38 -7.46
N GLY A 89 0.90 -9.11 -7.75
CA GLY A 89 0.12 -8.65 -8.92
C GLY A 89 -1.39 -8.91 -8.81
N ARG A 90 -1.87 -9.54 -7.73
CA ARG A 90 -3.28 -9.93 -7.57
C ARG A 90 -3.88 -9.32 -6.31
N LEU A 91 -5.14 -8.88 -6.40
CA LEU A 91 -5.87 -8.35 -5.25
C LEU A 91 -6.33 -9.51 -4.33
N PRO A 92 -5.90 -9.54 -3.06
CA PRO A 92 -6.20 -10.65 -2.14
C PRO A 92 -7.57 -10.51 -1.46
N PHE A 93 -8.63 -10.22 -2.21
CA PHE A 93 -9.95 -9.90 -1.67
C PHE A 93 -10.53 -11.02 -0.77
N LEU A 94 -10.27 -12.29 -1.11
CA LEU A 94 -10.75 -13.44 -0.33
C LEU A 94 -10.12 -13.54 1.06
N ILE A 95 -8.92 -12.97 1.26
CA ILE A 95 -8.22 -12.99 2.54
C ILE A 95 -8.54 -11.73 3.35
N THR A 96 -8.47 -10.57 2.71
CA THR A 96 -8.62 -9.28 3.39
C THR A 96 -10.07 -8.89 3.64
N GLY A 97 -10.98 -9.24 2.72
CA GLY A 97 -12.41 -8.91 2.82
C GLY A 97 -13.08 -9.42 4.10
N PRO A 98 -12.99 -10.72 4.44
CA PRO A 98 -13.56 -11.25 5.68
C PRO A 98 -13.01 -10.60 6.94
N VAL A 99 -11.71 -10.27 6.98
CA VAL A 99 -11.08 -9.63 8.14
C VAL A 99 -11.59 -8.18 8.31
N ILE A 100 -11.71 -7.44 7.20
CA ILE A 100 -12.31 -6.10 7.19
C ILE A 100 -13.75 -6.17 7.68
N LEU A 101 -14.55 -7.09 7.14
CA LEU A 101 -15.96 -7.25 7.52
C LEU A 101 -16.10 -7.56 9.00
N LEU A 102 -15.29 -8.49 9.54
CA LEU A 102 -15.27 -8.81 10.95
C LEU A 102 -14.99 -7.58 11.81
N GLY A 103 -13.99 -6.78 11.43
CA GLY A 103 -13.64 -5.54 12.15
C GLY A 103 -14.77 -4.52 12.14
N VAL A 104 -15.41 -4.31 10.99
CA VAL A 104 -16.55 -3.38 10.86
C VAL A 104 -17.75 -3.84 11.70
N LEU A 105 -18.07 -5.14 11.66
CA LEU A 105 -19.17 -5.70 12.46
C LEU A 105 -18.88 -5.61 13.96
N ALA A 106 -17.64 -5.88 14.39
CA ALA A 106 -17.25 -5.78 15.79
C ALA A 106 -17.34 -4.34 16.31
N VAL A 107 -16.87 -3.36 15.54
CA VAL A 107 -17.02 -1.94 15.86
C VAL A 107 -18.48 -1.52 15.90
N GLY A 108 -19.28 -1.94 14.92
CA GLY A 108 -20.71 -1.64 14.86
C GLY A 108 -21.44 -2.16 16.10
N ASN A 109 -21.21 -3.43 16.44
CA ASN A 109 -21.80 -4.03 17.64
C ASN A 109 -21.42 -3.26 18.91
N ALA A 110 -20.13 -2.92 19.10
CA ALA A 110 -19.69 -2.17 20.27
C ALA A 110 -20.32 -0.76 20.34
N MET A 111 -20.40 -0.04 19.20
CA MET A 111 -20.98 1.30 19.12
C MET A 111 -22.47 1.31 19.46
N PHE A 112 -23.26 0.40 18.90
CA PHE A 112 -24.71 0.33 19.15
C PHE A 112 -25.06 -0.22 20.53
N SER A 113 -24.15 -0.99 21.13
CA SER A 113 -24.26 -1.44 22.53
C SER A 113 -23.87 -0.36 23.56
N GLY A 114 -23.43 0.83 23.09
CA GLY A 114 -23.03 1.94 23.97
C GLY A 114 -21.58 1.89 24.46
N TYR A 115 -20.80 0.88 24.01
CA TYR A 115 -19.38 0.70 24.37
C TYR A 115 -18.46 1.41 23.36
N ASN A 116 -18.57 2.75 23.30
CA ASN A 116 -17.81 3.56 22.36
C ASN A 116 -16.29 3.47 22.55
N GLY A 117 -15.81 3.36 23.80
CA GLY A 117 -14.39 3.14 24.08
C GLY A 117 -13.89 1.79 23.57
N LEU A 118 -14.69 0.73 23.77
CA LEU A 118 -14.38 -0.59 23.20
C LEU A 118 -14.33 -0.56 21.66
N ALA A 119 -15.23 0.18 21.02
CA ALA A 119 -15.21 0.34 19.57
C ALA A 119 -13.91 1.01 19.06
N ILE A 120 -13.41 2.02 19.77
CA ILE A 120 -12.14 2.67 19.50
C ILE A 120 -10.99 1.67 19.67
N MET A 121 -10.97 0.91 20.78
CA MET A 121 -9.94 -0.12 21.01
C MET A 121 -9.91 -1.16 19.89
N ILE A 122 -11.06 -1.67 19.45
CA ILE A 122 -11.18 -2.62 18.35
C ILE A 122 -10.63 -2.00 17.07
N ALA A 123 -11.05 -0.78 16.73
CA ALA A 123 -10.61 -0.09 15.52
C ALA A 123 -9.09 0.16 15.51
N GLN A 124 -8.51 0.59 16.63
CA GLN A 124 -7.06 0.77 16.78
C GLN A 124 -6.30 -0.56 16.73
N GLY A 125 -6.85 -1.64 17.30
CA GLY A 125 -6.29 -2.97 17.21
C GLY A 125 -6.22 -3.48 15.76
N PHE A 126 -7.31 -3.33 14.97
CA PHE A 126 -7.31 -3.65 13.54
C PHE A 126 -6.35 -2.76 12.75
N ALA A 127 -6.26 -1.46 13.09
CA ALA A 127 -5.31 -0.55 12.47
C ALA A 127 -3.86 -1.02 12.68
N ALA A 128 -3.49 -1.35 13.91
CA ALA A 128 -2.17 -1.88 14.24
C ALA A 128 -1.88 -3.18 13.48
N LEU A 129 -2.86 -4.10 13.43
CA LEU A 129 -2.74 -5.37 12.72
C LEU A 129 -2.50 -5.18 11.21
N PHE A 130 -3.32 -4.38 10.54
CA PHE A 130 -3.19 -4.15 9.09
C PHE A 130 -1.89 -3.44 8.74
N LEU A 131 -1.46 -2.45 9.53
CA LEU A 131 -0.21 -1.74 9.30
C LEU A 131 1.02 -2.64 9.56
N ALA A 132 0.99 -3.46 10.60
CA ALA A 132 2.05 -4.44 10.85
C ALA A 132 2.13 -5.50 9.74
N ALA A 133 0.98 -5.99 9.27
CA ALA A 133 0.91 -6.92 8.16
C ALA A 133 1.39 -6.29 6.84
N ALA A 134 1.04 -5.03 6.56
CA ALA A 134 1.54 -4.29 5.42
C ALA A 134 3.06 -4.07 5.50
N ALA A 135 3.59 -3.73 6.68
CA ALA A 135 5.02 -3.61 6.92
C ALA A 135 5.76 -4.92 6.60
N TYR A 136 5.20 -6.05 7.03
CA TYR A 136 5.75 -7.38 6.74
C TYR A 136 5.76 -7.68 5.23
N GLU A 137 4.69 -7.37 4.49
CA GLU A 137 4.62 -7.57 3.05
C GLU A 137 5.63 -6.69 2.28
N TYR A 138 5.78 -5.42 2.65
CA TYR A 138 6.81 -4.55 2.07
C TYR A 138 8.23 -5.05 2.39
N PHE A 139 8.45 -5.54 3.60
CA PHE A 139 9.75 -6.12 3.96
C PHE A 139 10.06 -7.39 3.16
N ARG A 140 9.06 -8.23 2.87
CA ARG A 140 9.22 -9.40 1.97
C ARG A 140 9.51 -9.00 0.53
N ALA A 141 8.91 -7.90 0.05
CA ALA A 141 9.10 -7.39 -1.30
C ALA A 141 10.42 -6.62 -1.49
N ARG A 142 11.22 -6.42 -0.44
CA ARG A 142 12.42 -5.56 -0.43
C ARG A 142 13.47 -5.88 -1.50
N ALA A 143 13.47 -7.09 -2.06
CA ALA A 143 14.42 -7.48 -3.11
C ALA A 143 14.29 -6.62 -4.38
N GLU A 144 13.09 -6.08 -4.67
CA GLU A 144 12.84 -5.24 -5.85
C GLU A 144 13.42 -3.82 -5.70
N ALA A 145 13.24 -3.21 -4.54
CA ALA A 145 13.70 -1.84 -4.25
C ALA A 145 14.11 -1.73 -2.77
N PRO A 146 15.31 -2.22 -2.39
CA PRO A 146 15.66 -2.47 -0.99
C PRO A 146 15.48 -1.25 -0.07
N ARG A 147 15.94 -0.07 -0.50
CA ARG A 147 15.86 1.14 0.34
C ARG A 147 14.42 1.64 0.48
N ALA A 148 13.70 1.78 -0.63
CA ALA A 148 12.35 2.34 -0.64
C ALA A 148 11.37 1.46 0.14
N LEU A 149 11.35 0.15 -0.11
CA LEU A 149 10.45 -0.79 0.54
C LEU A 149 10.80 -1.01 2.02
N THR A 150 12.07 -0.93 2.39
CA THR A 150 12.47 -0.95 3.80
C THR A 150 11.96 0.28 4.53
N ILE A 151 12.05 1.49 3.95
CA ILE A 151 11.51 2.71 4.55
C ILE A 151 9.98 2.61 4.68
N MET A 152 9.28 2.11 3.66
CA MET A 152 7.81 1.88 3.74
C MET A 152 7.46 0.90 4.86
N ALA A 153 8.22 -0.18 5.02
CA ALA A 153 8.00 -1.14 6.10
C ALA A 153 8.19 -0.49 7.49
N PHE A 154 9.24 0.32 7.66
CA PHE A 154 9.48 1.03 8.92
C PHE A 154 8.40 2.06 9.24
N LEU A 155 7.94 2.84 8.27
CA LEU A 155 6.86 3.81 8.46
C LEU A 155 5.56 3.14 8.89
N ASN A 156 5.18 2.04 8.23
CA ASN A 156 4.02 1.25 8.63
C ASN A 156 4.17 0.67 10.03
N LEU A 157 5.34 0.12 10.35
CA LEU A 157 5.60 -0.49 11.65
C LEU A 157 5.56 0.57 12.77
N ALA A 158 6.17 1.74 12.56
CA ALA A 158 6.12 2.84 13.51
C ALA A 158 4.68 3.27 13.80
N THR A 159 3.87 3.42 12.75
CA THR A 159 2.45 3.76 12.90
C THR A 159 1.66 2.64 13.59
N ALA A 160 1.93 1.38 13.25
CA ALA A 160 1.32 0.22 13.92
C ALA A 160 1.61 0.22 15.42
N ILE A 161 2.84 0.50 15.83
CA ILE A 161 3.23 0.62 17.23
C ILE A 161 2.45 1.75 17.92
N CYS A 162 2.30 2.91 17.29
CA CYS A 162 1.52 4.02 17.86
C CYS A 162 0.06 3.63 18.08
N PHE A 163 -0.58 2.96 17.11
CA PHE A 163 -1.96 2.46 17.28
C PHE A 163 -2.06 1.39 18.38
N ALA A 164 -1.09 0.47 18.43
CA ALA A 164 -1.06 -0.55 19.48
C ALA A 164 -0.88 0.08 20.87
N MET A 165 -0.01 1.08 21.00
CA MET A 165 0.19 1.82 22.26
C MET A 165 -1.08 2.56 22.67
N SER A 166 -1.75 3.25 21.74
CA SER A 166 -3.00 3.96 22.02
C SER A 166 -4.10 2.99 22.46
N CYS A 167 -4.22 1.83 21.79
CA CYS A 167 -5.12 0.76 22.18
C CYS A 167 -4.80 0.23 23.60
N ALA A 168 -3.53 -0.04 23.89
CA ALA A 168 -3.09 -0.53 25.18
C ALA A 168 -3.40 0.46 26.30
N MET A 169 -3.19 1.75 26.09
CA MET A 169 -3.51 2.79 27.07
C MET A 169 -5.01 2.81 27.43
N LEU A 170 -5.89 2.67 26.43
CA LEU A 170 -7.34 2.60 26.66
C LEU A 170 -7.74 1.33 27.41
N VAL A 171 -7.13 0.19 27.07
CA VAL A 171 -7.36 -1.10 27.77
C VAL A 171 -6.91 -1.01 29.22
N LEU A 172 -5.73 -0.47 29.49
CA LEU A 172 -5.19 -0.33 30.83
C LEU A 172 -6.00 0.65 31.68
N ALA A 173 -6.56 1.69 31.06
CA ALA A 173 -7.48 2.63 31.74
C ALA A 173 -8.87 2.03 32.01
N GLY A 174 -9.21 0.88 31.39
CA GLY A 174 -10.54 0.25 31.55
C GLY A 174 -11.68 1.06 30.94
N GLU A 175 -11.37 1.97 30.03
CA GLU A 175 -12.33 2.94 29.48
C GLU A 175 -13.18 2.33 28.35
N THR A 176 -14.10 1.43 28.71
CA THR A 176 -15.02 0.82 27.72
C THR A 176 -16.14 1.76 27.28
N MET A 177 -16.51 2.72 28.14
CA MET A 177 -17.52 3.76 27.86
C MET A 177 -16.92 5.14 28.08
N LEU A 178 -16.70 5.89 27.02
CA LEU A 178 -16.13 7.22 27.07
C LEU A 178 -17.22 8.29 27.15
N LYS A 179 -17.07 9.22 28.07
CA LYS A 179 -17.92 10.41 28.20
C LYS A 179 -17.36 11.61 27.40
N ALA A 180 -16.08 11.57 27.11
CA ALA A 180 -15.34 12.56 26.30
C ALA A 180 -14.37 11.84 25.37
N PRO A 181 -13.95 12.46 24.27
CA PRO A 181 -12.90 11.90 23.40
C PRO A 181 -11.64 11.57 24.20
N PRO A 182 -11.00 10.42 23.95
CA PRO A 182 -9.76 10.07 24.65
C PRO A 182 -8.69 11.11 24.35
N HIS A 183 -8.00 11.57 25.38
CA HIS A 183 -6.98 12.60 25.28
C HIS A 183 -5.72 12.11 25.96
N ASN A 184 -4.93 11.30 25.26
CA ASN A 184 -3.67 10.80 25.77
C ASN A 184 -2.52 11.13 24.81
N TRP A 185 -1.30 11.18 25.37
CA TRP A 185 -0.09 11.52 24.61
C TRP A 185 0.18 10.53 23.47
N ALA A 186 -0.16 9.25 23.63
CA ALA A 186 0.05 8.21 22.62
C ALA A 186 -0.82 8.46 21.39
N GLU A 187 -2.04 8.97 21.58
CA GLU A 187 -2.94 9.34 20.48
C GLU A 187 -2.43 10.57 19.73
N THR A 188 -1.95 11.59 20.43
CA THR A 188 -1.34 12.78 19.82
C THR A 188 -0.08 12.42 19.02
N LEU A 189 0.79 11.58 19.60
CA LEU A 189 1.97 11.06 18.91
C LEU A 189 1.58 10.23 17.67
N GLY A 190 0.58 9.35 17.81
CA GLY A 190 0.07 8.53 16.70
C GLY A 190 -0.44 9.38 15.54
N ARG A 191 -1.15 10.46 15.81
CA ARG A 191 -1.61 11.42 14.80
C ARG A 191 -0.44 12.10 14.10
N ALA A 192 0.57 12.56 14.84
CA ALA A 192 1.77 13.18 14.26
C ALA A 192 2.55 12.20 13.37
N VAL A 193 2.77 10.96 13.83
CA VAL A 193 3.42 9.90 13.06
C VAL A 193 2.61 9.53 11.82
N SER A 194 1.27 9.52 11.92
CA SER A 194 0.40 9.22 10.77
C SER A 194 0.52 10.24 9.65
N ILE A 195 0.71 11.54 9.95
CA ILE A 195 0.96 12.58 8.93
C ILE A 195 2.22 12.24 8.15
N VAL A 196 3.32 12.00 8.87
CA VAL A 196 4.62 11.67 8.25
C VAL A 196 4.52 10.38 7.42
N THR A 197 3.80 9.39 7.94
CA THR A 197 3.62 8.08 7.27
C THR A 197 2.82 8.24 5.98
N VAL A 198 1.69 8.94 6.00
CA VAL A 198 0.85 9.13 4.80
C VAL A 198 1.63 9.85 3.70
N ILE A 199 2.31 10.94 4.03
CA ILE A 199 3.10 11.71 3.06
C ILE A 199 4.31 10.89 2.58
N GLY A 200 5.05 10.27 3.50
CA GLY A 200 6.25 9.50 3.18
C GLY A 200 5.94 8.28 2.32
N MET A 201 4.93 7.50 2.70
CA MET A 201 4.50 6.34 1.94
C MET A 201 3.93 6.72 0.57
N GLY A 202 3.12 7.78 0.51
CA GLY A 202 2.58 8.30 -0.74
C GLY A 202 3.69 8.68 -1.71
N SER A 203 4.67 9.42 -1.25
CA SER A 203 5.83 9.82 -2.06
C SER A 203 6.65 8.63 -2.56
N ILE A 204 6.92 7.65 -1.69
CA ILE A 204 7.67 6.44 -2.05
C ILE A 204 6.87 5.58 -3.04
N ALA A 205 5.55 5.43 -2.86
CA ALA A 205 4.71 4.67 -3.78
C ALA A 205 4.71 5.28 -5.20
N LEU A 206 4.71 6.61 -5.32
CA LEU A 206 4.83 7.31 -6.60
C LEU A 206 6.19 7.06 -7.26
N VAL A 207 7.28 7.13 -6.50
CA VAL A 207 8.63 6.84 -7.00
C VAL A 207 8.74 5.39 -7.48
N LEU A 208 8.21 4.44 -6.71
CA LEU A 208 8.19 3.02 -7.08
C LEU A 208 7.37 2.76 -8.35
N ASN A 209 6.22 3.44 -8.49
CA ASN A 209 5.42 3.36 -9.70
C ASN A 209 6.19 3.88 -10.92
N HIS A 210 6.82 5.05 -10.80
CA HIS A 210 7.63 5.61 -11.89
C HIS A 210 8.78 4.68 -12.28
N TRP A 211 9.49 4.13 -11.30
CA TRP A 211 10.59 3.19 -11.55
C TRP A 211 10.12 1.91 -12.27
N ARG A 212 8.95 1.35 -11.88
CA ARG A 212 8.39 0.17 -12.55
C ARG A 212 7.99 0.44 -14.00
N VAL A 213 7.36 1.58 -14.26
CA VAL A 213 6.97 2.00 -15.61
C VAL A 213 8.21 2.13 -16.51
N GLU A 214 9.23 2.80 -16.00
CA GLU A 214 10.47 2.99 -16.76
C GLU A 214 11.17 1.65 -17.05
N LYS A 215 11.23 0.75 -16.07
CA LYS A 215 11.78 -0.59 -16.25
C LYS A 215 11.03 -1.38 -17.32
N GLN A 216 9.69 -1.37 -17.31
CA GLN A 216 8.86 -2.03 -18.31
C GLN A 216 9.10 -1.45 -19.71
N ARG A 217 9.27 -0.14 -19.82
CA ARG A 217 9.57 0.53 -21.06
C ARG A 217 10.91 0.08 -21.63
N LEU A 218 11.97 0.06 -20.82
CA LEU A 218 13.30 -0.40 -21.25
C LEU A 218 13.30 -1.87 -21.67
N GLU A 219 12.57 -2.74 -20.97
CA GLU A 219 12.40 -4.15 -21.33
C GLU A 219 11.67 -4.32 -22.67
N SER A 220 10.65 -3.50 -22.96
CA SER A 220 9.92 -3.52 -24.24
C SER A 220 10.77 -3.03 -25.40
N GLU A 221 11.58 -1.99 -25.21
CA GLU A 221 12.50 -1.47 -26.23
C GLU A 221 13.66 -2.45 -26.51
N GLY A 222 14.18 -3.14 -25.49
CA GLY A 222 15.22 -4.15 -25.62
C GLY A 222 14.76 -5.45 -26.27
N SER A 223 13.44 -5.72 -26.24
CA SER A 223 12.84 -6.92 -26.84
C SER A 223 12.40 -6.71 -28.30
N ALA A 224 12.48 -5.48 -28.82
CA ALA A 224 12.19 -5.21 -30.23
C ALA A 224 13.20 -5.95 -31.12
N PRO A 225 12.77 -6.82 -32.05
CA PRO A 225 13.71 -7.62 -32.85
C PRO A 225 14.62 -6.71 -33.67
N ARG A 226 15.92 -6.87 -33.48
CA ARG A 226 17.01 -6.24 -34.26
C ARG A 226 16.96 -6.57 -35.76
N ASN A 227 15.88 -7.20 -36.26
CA ASN A 227 15.74 -7.71 -37.60
C ASN A 227 15.25 -6.71 -38.68
N ALA A 228 15.06 -5.43 -38.32
CA ALA A 228 14.63 -4.44 -39.33
C ALA A 228 15.78 -3.79 -40.12
N GLY A 229 17.05 -4.14 -39.84
CA GLY A 229 18.22 -3.55 -40.50
C GLY A 229 18.94 -4.44 -41.51
N GLY A 230 18.45 -5.66 -41.80
CA GLY A 230 19.16 -6.65 -42.61
C GLY A 230 18.60 -7.00 -43.98
N GLN A 231 17.57 -6.32 -44.48
CA GLN A 231 16.92 -6.66 -45.76
C GLN A 231 16.92 -5.55 -46.81
N SER A 232 17.98 -4.82 -47.00
CA SER A 232 18.04 -3.84 -48.09
C SER A 232 19.35 -3.80 -48.88
N THR A 233 20.15 -4.88 -48.88
CA THR A 233 21.34 -4.97 -49.79
C THR A 233 21.59 -6.39 -50.33
N GLN A 234 20.57 -7.04 -50.86
CA GLN A 234 20.75 -8.20 -51.75
C GLN A 234 19.82 -8.12 -52.93
N GLY A 235 20.18 -7.32 -53.88
CA GLY A 235 19.49 -7.22 -55.15
C GLY A 235 20.27 -6.36 -56.13
N LEU A 236 21.43 -6.86 -56.61
CA LEU A 236 21.96 -6.58 -57.93
C LEU A 236 23.39 -7.19 -58.03
N GLY A 237 23.56 -8.21 -58.82
CA GLY A 237 24.88 -8.74 -59.19
C GLY A 237 24.87 -10.25 -59.41
N GLY A 238 24.39 -10.64 -60.57
CA GLY A 238 24.37 -12.02 -60.99
C GLY A 238 25.73 -12.53 -61.43
N VAL A 239 25.73 -13.76 -61.89
CA VAL A 239 26.68 -14.53 -62.70
C VAL A 239 27.58 -15.50 -61.92
N ALA A 240 27.21 -16.76 -62.04
CA ALA A 240 28.00 -17.97 -62.29
C ALA A 240 29.33 -18.16 -61.51
N GLU A 241 29.47 -19.24 -60.77
CA GLU A 241 30.28 -20.38 -61.22
C GLU A 241 30.44 -21.46 -60.11
N ASN A 242 30.17 -22.67 -60.55
CA ASN A 242 30.77 -23.96 -60.18
C ASN A 242 31.31 -24.27 -58.76
N GLY A 243 30.73 -25.32 -58.20
CA GLY A 243 31.49 -26.52 -57.84
C GLY A 243 32.27 -26.48 -56.51
N GLN A 244 31.76 -27.12 -55.52
CA GLN A 244 32.44 -28.18 -54.77
C GLN A 244 31.80 -28.50 -53.43
N LYS A 245 31.27 -29.69 -53.28
CA LYS A 245 31.16 -30.43 -51.99
C LYS A 245 32.57 -30.95 -51.65
N PRO A 246 32.93 -31.42 -50.46
CA PRO A 246 32.11 -31.78 -49.24
C PRO A 246 32.84 -31.45 -47.94
N ALA A 247 32.22 -31.66 -46.82
CA ALA A 247 32.67 -32.56 -45.75
C ALA A 247 31.99 -32.23 -44.37
N SER A 248 31.42 -33.24 -43.86
CA SER A 248 30.92 -33.43 -42.49
C SER A 248 32.01 -33.19 -41.43
N VAL A 249 31.68 -32.53 -40.31
CA VAL A 249 32.28 -32.90 -39.03
C VAL A 249 31.21 -32.76 -37.91
N HIS A 250 30.96 -33.86 -37.26
CA HIS A 250 30.32 -34.08 -35.98
C HIS A 250 30.95 -33.23 -34.87
N GLY A 251 30.13 -32.84 -33.90
CA GLY A 251 30.63 -32.27 -32.66
C GLY A 251 29.51 -31.99 -31.67
N ALA A 252 28.89 -33.04 -31.18
CA ALA A 252 28.03 -32.96 -29.98
C ALA A 252 28.84 -32.49 -28.77
N ARG A 253 28.31 -31.54 -28.03
CA ARG A 253 28.68 -31.35 -26.63
C ARG A 253 27.49 -30.86 -25.81
N THR A 254 26.78 -31.80 -25.28
CA THR A 254 25.93 -31.67 -24.12
C THR A 254 26.78 -31.29 -22.90
N VAL A 255 26.45 -30.23 -22.24
CA VAL A 255 26.89 -29.98 -20.85
C VAL A 255 25.63 -29.85 -19.97
N SER A 256 25.40 -30.93 -19.29
CA SER A 256 24.57 -31.03 -18.10
C SER A 256 25.31 -30.41 -16.89
N VAL A 257 24.67 -29.51 -16.16
CA VAL A 257 25.03 -29.15 -14.78
C VAL A 257 23.70 -28.98 -14.12
N GLY A 258 23.19 -29.86 -13.32
CA GLY A 258 23.60 -30.24 -11.97
C GLY A 258 22.85 -29.33 -10.98
N ASN A 259 21.63 -29.77 -10.56
CA ASN A 259 21.02 -29.37 -9.29
C ASN A 259 21.98 -29.76 -8.17
N ASP A 260 22.14 -28.88 -7.18
CA ASP A 260 22.21 -29.27 -5.78
C ASP A 260 22.08 -28.06 -4.85
N LEU A 261 21.11 -28.21 -3.91
CA LEU A 261 20.87 -27.49 -2.63
C LEU A 261 20.14 -26.14 -2.69
#